data_2616f3fe1ee0f1546a1a66e9433a2dae
#
_entry.id   2616f3fe1ee0f1546a1a66e9433a2dae
#
_cell.length_a   1.000
_cell.length_b   1.000
_cell.length_c   1.000
_cell.angle_alpha   90.00
_cell.angle_beta   90.00
_cell.angle_gamma   90.00
#
_symmetry.space_group_name_H-M   'P 1'
#
loop_
_entity.id
_entity.type
_entity.pdbx_description
1 polymer ?
#
loop_
_entity_poly.entity_id
_entity_poly.type
_entity_poly.pdbx_seq_one_letter_code
_entity_poly.pdbx_strand_id
1 'polypeptide(L)'
;ESLGIETVLKNIAPALDAVGCYQARDAAMARLFPEFKPGYKWKIVLPSLFDGPSYRVFSAVLQLPNGQLVRRRMPLDIYQEVVAATNYKQRVRKMIEYYHADRLHYAVAGTPNLLESDQGFFVKNGDGAADLKPIAHLYKTQVYQLAEYLDLPEAIRRRSPTTDTYSLEQTQ
;
A
#
# COMPACT_ATOMS: atom_id res chain seq x y z
N GLU A 1 -15.84 14.73 9.20
CA GLU A 1 -16.74 15.76 9.80
C GLU A 1 -18.18 15.24 9.98
N SER A 2 -18.72 14.43 9.03
CA SER A 2 -20.10 13.91 9.12
C SER A 2 -20.35 12.97 10.33
N LEU A 3 -19.30 12.37 10.88
CA LEU A 3 -19.41 11.44 12.01
C LEU A 3 -19.08 12.08 13.37
N GLY A 4 -18.74 13.37 13.40
CA GLY A 4 -18.34 14.05 14.64
C GLY A 4 -17.04 13.54 15.29
N ILE A 5 -16.21 12.84 14.51
CA ILE A 5 -14.95 12.26 14.98
C ILE A 5 -13.82 13.28 14.80
N GLU A 6 -12.96 13.42 15.80
CA GLU A 6 -11.75 14.21 15.70
C GLU A 6 -10.81 13.59 14.64
N THR A 7 -10.30 14.43 13.75
CA THR A 7 -9.39 13.99 12.69
C THR A 7 -8.07 14.75 12.75
N VAL A 8 -6.97 14.04 12.49
CA VAL A 8 -5.62 14.62 12.46
C VAL A 8 -4.97 14.29 11.11
N LEU A 9 -4.67 15.34 10.33
CA LEU A 9 -3.91 15.17 9.08
C LEU A 9 -2.42 15.32 9.34
N LYS A 10 -1.64 14.30 8.98
CA LYS A 10 -0.17 14.32 9.10
C LYS A 10 0.50 14.08 7.74
N ASN A 11 1.40 14.98 7.37
CA ASN A 11 2.30 14.75 6.25
C ASN A 11 3.49 13.91 6.71
N ILE A 12 3.60 12.67 6.22
CA ILE A 12 4.68 11.74 6.57
C ILE A 12 5.88 11.80 5.61
N ALA A 13 5.81 12.57 4.52
CA ALA A 13 6.87 12.62 3.52
C ALA A 13 8.24 13.01 4.09
N PRO A 14 8.37 14.01 4.99
CA PRO A 14 9.66 14.34 5.60
C PRO A 14 10.25 13.20 6.43
N ALA A 15 9.43 12.45 7.15
CA ALA A 15 9.89 11.29 7.92
C ALA A 15 10.38 10.17 6.99
N LEU A 16 9.65 9.89 5.90
CA LEU A 16 10.03 8.90 4.90
C LEU A 16 11.33 9.26 4.18
N ASP A 17 11.54 10.54 3.91
CA ASP A 17 12.78 11.03 3.31
C ASP A 17 13.95 10.86 4.29
N ALA A 18 13.77 11.25 5.55
CA ALA A 18 14.78 11.15 6.59
C ALA A 18 15.24 9.69 6.86
N VAL A 19 14.34 8.69 6.75
CA VAL A 19 14.71 7.28 6.88
C VAL A 19 15.22 6.65 5.58
N GLY A 20 15.39 7.42 4.51
CA GLY A 20 15.92 6.95 3.23
C GLY A 20 14.95 6.10 2.40
N CYS A 21 13.65 6.15 2.67
CA CYS A 21 12.62 5.38 1.97
C CYS A 21 12.66 5.62 0.45
N TYR A 22 12.67 6.87 0.04
CA TYR A 22 12.65 7.24 -1.37
C TYR A 22 13.97 6.95 -2.06
N GLN A 23 15.08 7.22 -1.39
CA GLN A 23 16.43 7.00 -1.90
C GLN A 23 16.70 5.51 -2.14
N ALA A 24 16.36 4.64 -1.19
CA ALA A 24 16.51 3.19 -1.33
C ALA A 24 15.65 2.63 -2.47
N ARG A 25 14.38 3.05 -2.54
CA ARG A 25 13.46 2.66 -3.60
C ARG A 25 13.98 3.09 -4.99
N ASP A 26 14.37 4.35 -5.13
CA ASP A 26 14.77 4.93 -6.40
C ASP A 26 16.11 4.35 -6.88
N ALA A 27 17.04 4.06 -5.96
CA ALA A 27 18.28 3.36 -6.26
C ALA A 27 18.02 1.93 -6.81
N ALA A 28 17.11 1.19 -6.18
CA ALA A 28 16.72 -0.13 -6.66
C ALA A 28 16.06 -0.07 -8.05
N MET A 29 15.19 0.91 -8.28
CA MET A 29 14.55 1.12 -9.57
C MET A 29 15.52 1.55 -10.66
N ALA A 30 16.53 2.37 -10.36
CA ALA A 30 17.57 2.78 -11.30
C ALA A 30 18.45 1.60 -11.74
N ARG A 31 18.67 0.60 -10.86
CA ARG A 31 19.36 -0.64 -11.24
C ARG A 31 18.55 -1.48 -12.22
N LEU A 32 17.22 -1.45 -12.12
CA LEU A 32 16.33 -2.19 -13.01
C LEU A 32 16.10 -1.46 -14.34
N PHE A 33 15.95 -0.15 -14.29
CA PHE A 33 15.67 0.71 -15.45
C PHE A 33 16.76 1.79 -15.56
N PRO A 34 17.75 1.64 -16.43
CA PRO A 34 18.80 2.68 -16.62
C PRO A 34 18.24 4.05 -17.01
N GLU A 35 17.05 4.07 -17.63
CA GLU A 35 16.31 5.27 -18.01
C GLU A 35 15.53 5.92 -16.85
N PHE A 36 15.43 5.26 -15.69
CA PHE A 36 14.66 5.72 -14.55
C PHE A 36 15.19 7.06 -14.01
N LYS A 37 14.27 7.96 -13.68
CA LYS A 37 14.54 9.19 -12.93
C LYS A 37 13.52 9.35 -11.80
N PRO A 38 13.89 10.01 -10.68
CA PRO A 38 12.94 10.36 -9.63
C PRO A 38 11.72 11.08 -10.22
N GLY A 39 10.53 10.68 -9.76
CA GLY A 39 9.26 11.23 -10.26
C GLY A 39 8.61 10.43 -11.40
N TYR A 40 9.30 9.48 -12.02
CA TYR A 40 8.66 8.59 -13.00
C TYR A 40 7.64 7.69 -12.33
N LYS A 41 6.51 7.44 -13.01
CA LYS A 41 5.47 6.54 -12.52
C LYS A 41 5.81 5.09 -12.83
N TRP A 42 5.57 4.23 -11.86
CA TRP A 42 5.85 2.80 -12.01
C TRP A 42 4.98 1.96 -11.06
N LYS A 43 4.88 0.66 -11.37
CA LYS A 43 4.22 -0.33 -10.52
C LYS A 43 4.88 -1.70 -10.65
N ILE A 44 4.66 -2.55 -9.65
CA ILE A 44 4.98 -3.99 -9.73
C ILE A 44 3.73 -4.71 -10.25
N VAL A 45 3.94 -5.66 -11.15
CA VAL A 45 2.88 -6.51 -11.70
C VAL A 45 3.24 -7.98 -11.51
N LEU A 46 2.23 -8.78 -11.17
CA LEU A 46 2.31 -10.22 -11.20
C LEU A 46 2.08 -10.72 -12.64
N PRO A 47 2.68 -11.84 -13.04
CA PRO A 47 2.28 -12.50 -14.26
C PRO A 47 0.83 -12.97 -14.16
N SER A 48 0.13 -12.97 -15.29
CA SER A 48 -1.23 -13.53 -15.35
C SER A 48 -1.20 -15.03 -14.98
N LEU A 49 -2.21 -15.48 -14.26
CA LEU A 49 -2.40 -16.90 -13.96
C LEU A 49 -2.64 -17.75 -15.23
N PHE A 50 -3.01 -17.09 -16.32
CA PHE A 50 -3.35 -17.70 -17.61
C PHE A 50 -2.19 -17.72 -18.61
N ASP A 51 -1.04 -17.10 -18.28
CA ASP A 51 0.13 -17.03 -19.18
C ASP A 51 0.96 -18.34 -19.24
N GLY A 52 0.39 -19.47 -18.79
CA GLY A 52 1.01 -20.80 -18.87
C GLY A 52 1.89 -21.16 -17.64
N PRO A 53 2.61 -22.29 -17.67
CA PRO A 53 3.34 -22.82 -16.51
C PRO A 53 4.66 -22.10 -16.20
N SER A 54 4.87 -20.89 -16.68
CA SER A 54 6.09 -20.13 -16.39
C SER A 54 6.16 -19.71 -14.91
N TYR A 55 7.37 -19.77 -14.37
CA TYR A 55 7.67 -19.31 -13.01
C TYR A 55 7.06 -17.94 -12.75
N ARG A 56 6.29 -17.83 -11.66
CA ARG A 56 5.67 -16.57 -11.21
C ARG A 56 6.74 -15.56 -10.78
N VAL A 57 7.22 -14.77 -11.71
CA VAL A 57 8.26 -13.77 -11.46
C VAL A 57 7.66 -12.40 -11.55
N PHE A 58 7.88 -11.60 -10.51
CA PHE A 58 7.48 -10.21 -10.49
C PHE A 58 8.12 -9.44 -11.64
N SER A 59 7.38 -8.51 -12.23
CA SER A 59 7.86 -7.54 -13.20
C SER A 59 7.54 -6.14 -12.70
N ALA A 60 8.40 -5.19 -13.04
CA ALA A 60 8.05 -3.77 -12.89
C ALA A 60 7.66 -3.18 -14.24
N VAL A 61 6.73 -2.24 -14.20
CA VAL A 61 6.31 -1.43 -15.36
C VAL A 61 6.64 0.02 -15.03
N LEU A 62 7.45 0.63 -15.87
CA LEU A 62 7.84 2.03 -15.82
C LEU A 62 7.11 2.81 -16.92
N GLN A 63 6.56 3.97 -16.58
CA GLN A 63 5.99 4.90 -17.54
C GLN A 63 7.02 6.00 -17.84
N LEU A 64 7.43 6.08 -19.10
CA LEU A 64 8.31 7.15 -19.60
C LEU A 64 7.54 8.47 -19.77
N PRO A 65 8.21 9.63 -19.86
CA PRO A 65 7.57 10.94 -20.03
C PRO A 65 6.69 11.06 -21.29
N ASN A 66 6.99 10.29 -22.32
CA ASN A 66 6.19 10.21 -23.55
C ASN A 66 4.95 9.32 -23.42
N GLY A 67 4.68 8.77 -22.20
CA GLY A 67 3.58 7.84 -21.94
C GLY A 67 3.85 6.38 -22.26
N GLN A 68 4.97 6.06 -22.90
CA GLN A 68 5.37 4.69 -23.23
C GLN A 68 5.59 3.88 -21.95
N LEU A 69 5.09 2.63 -21.93
CA LEU A 69 5.29 1.68 -20.85
C LEU A 69 6.42 0.72 -21.17
N VAL A 70 7.40 0.62 -20.29
CA VAL A 70 8.51 -0.32 -20.37
C VAL A 70 8.35 -1.35 -19.26
N ARG A 71 8.30 -2.65 -19.61
CA ARG A 71 8.20 -3.74 -18.64
C ARG A 71 9.51 -4.50 -18.55
N ARG A 72 9.98 -4.74 -17.33
CA ARG A 72 11.17 -5.56 -17.06
C ARG A 72 10.90 -6.55 -15.92
N ARG A 73 11.46 -7.76 -16.07
CA ARG A 73 11.45 -8.76 -15.00
C ARG A 73 12.30 -8.27 -13.83
N MET A 74 11.77 -8.39 -12.60
CA MET A 74 12.49 -7.98 -11.39
C MET A 74 13.34 -9.16 -10.88
N PRO A 75 14.67 -9.01 -10.76
CA PRO A 75 15.49 -9.88 -9.93
C PRO A 75 15.02 -9.86 -8.48
N LEU A 76 15.24 -10.96 -7.76
CA LEU A 76 14.74 -11.12 -6.40
C LEU A 76 15.28 -10.06 -5.44
N ASP A 77 16.57 -9.73 -5.56
CA ASP A 77 17.24 -8.71 -4.75
C ASP A 77 16.61 -7.33 -4.94
N ILE A 78 16.35 -6.92 -6.19
CA ILE A 78 15.69 -5.64 -6.50
C ILE A 78 14.25 -5.63 -5.97
N TYR A 79 13.52 -6.73 -6.15
CA TYR A 79 12.17 -6.86 -5.60
C TYR A 79 12.16 -6.68 -4.08
N GLN A 80 13.06 -7.37 -3.37
CA GLN A 80 13.15 -7.28 -1.92
C GLN A 80 13.52 -5.87 -1.43
N GLU A 81 14.45 -5.18 -2.10
CA GLU A 81 14.80 -3.80 -1.77
C GLU A 81 13.62 -2.83 -1.97
N VAL A 82 12.91 -2.95 -3.09
CA VAL A 82 11.74 -2.11 -3.36
C VAL A 82 10.64 -2.35 -2.33
N VAL A 83 10.35 -3.61 -2.01
CA VAL A 83 9.35 -3.96 -0.99
C VAL A 83 9.77 -3.46 0.38
N ALA A 84 11.03 -3.66 0.77
CA ALA A 84 11.55 -3.18 2.06
C ALA A 84 11.43 -1.66 2.18
N ALA A 85 11.80 -0.92 1.14
CA ALA A 85 11.69 0.53 1.10
C ALA A 85 10.22 1.00 1.14
N THR A 86 9.33 0.36 0.38
CA THR A 86 7.90 0.74 0.40
C THR A 86 7.21 0.43 1.73
N ASN A 87 7.67 -0.58 2.44
CA ASN A 87 7.15 -0.94 3.77
C ASN A 87 7.41 0.14 4.84
N TYR A 88 8.37 1.05 4.63
CA TYR A 88 8.54 2.21 5.50
C TYR A 88 7.25 3.03 5.62
N LYS A 89 6.50 3.20 4.53
CA LYS A 89 5.26 3.99 4.52
C LYS A 89 4.27 3.48 5.57
N GLN A 90 4.02 2.18 5.59
CA GLN A 90 3.06 1.59 6.53
C GLN A 90 3.56 1.62 7.97
N ARG A 91 4.88 1.41 8.16
CA ARG A 91 5.47 1.46 9.51
C ARG A 91 5.50 2.87 10.10
N VAL A 92 5.82 3.88 9.30
CA VAL A 92 5.78 5.28 9.74
C VAL A 92 4.34 5.72 10.07
N ARG A 93 3.35 5.33 9.25
CA ARG A 93 1.93 5.56 9.57
C ARG A 93 1.57 4.95 10.92
N LYS A 94 1.91 3.69 11.13
CA LYS A 94 1.59 2.97 12.37
C LYS A 94 2.29 3.57 13.59
N MET A 95 3.52 3.99 13.46
CA MET A 95 4.23 4.70 14.52
C MET A 95 3.49 5.96 14.97
N ILE A 96 2.94 6.74 14.03
CA ILE A 96 2.18 7.95 14.34
C ILE A 96 0.82 7.61 14.97
N GLU A 97 0.14 6.56 14.50
CA GLU A 97 -1.11 6.09 15.09
C GLU A 97 -0.91 5.70 16.55
N TYR A 98 0.11 4.89 16.87
CA TYR A 98 0.42 4.51 18.26
C TYR A 98 0.88 5.69 19.11
N TYR A 99 1.60 6.67 18.56
CA TYR A 99 1.90 7.91 19.29
C TYR A 99 0.62 8.60 19.79
N HIS A 100 -0.41 8.69 18.95
CA HIS A 100 -1.68 9.29 19.35
C HIS A 100 -2.46 8.40 20.32
N ALA A 101 -2.45 7.10 20.11
CA ALA A 101 -3.09 6.12 20.98
C ALA A 101 -2.50 6.16 22.39
N ASP A 102 -1.18 6.11 22.53
CA ASP A 102 -0.47 6.19 23.80
C ASP A 102 -0.80 7.48 24.54
N ARG A 103 -0.73 8.62 23.84
CA ARG A 103 -1.02 9.95 24.41
C ARG A 103 -2.44 10.08 24.93
N LEU A 104 -3.40 9.42 24.28
CA LEU A 104 -4.84 9.52 24.57
C LEU A 104 -5.40 8.33 25.36
N HIS A 105 -4.56 7.33 25.65
CA HIS A 105 -4.98 6.04 26.23
C HIS A 105 -6.06 5.33 25.39
N TYR A 106 -5.87 5.33 24.06
CA TYR A 106 -6.77 4.71 23.10
C TYR A 106 -6.15 3.43 22.52
N ALA A 107 -7.02 2.50 22.12
CA ALA A 107 -6.63 1.35 21.31
C ALA A 107 -6.60 1.72 19.82
N VAL A 108 -5.67 1.14 19.08
CA VAL A 108 -5.58 1.29 17.63
C VAL A 108 -6.48 0.26 16.94
N ALA A 109 -7.45 0.73 16.17
CA ALA A 109 -8.28 -0.13 15.32
C ALA A 109 -7.61 -0.36 13.97
N GLY A 110 -7.39 -1.63 13.61
CA GLY A 110 -6.95 -2.06 12.29
C GLY A 110 -8.12 -2.35 11.37
N THR A 111 -7.89 -2.20 10.07
CA THR A 111 -8.93 -2.30 9.04
C THR A 111 -8.71 -3.43 8.02
N PRO A 112 -7.92 -4.51 8.28
CA PRO A 112 -7.83 -5.62 7.35
C PRO A 112 -9.17 -6.35 7.28
N ASN A 113 -9.56 -6.78 6.08
CA ASN A 113 -10.66 -7.70 5.87
C ASN A 113 -10.20 -9.17 6.06
N LEU A 114 -11.13 -10.12 5.95
CA LEU A 114 -10.83 -11.53 6.14
C LEU A 114 -9.76 -12.05 5.17
N LEU A 115 -9.86 -11.71 3.88
CA LEU A 115 -8.91 -12.20 2.89
C LEU A 115 -7.49 -11.65 3.12
N GLU A 116 -7.38 -10.37 3.47
CA GLU A 116 -6.10 -9.74 3.81
C GLU A 116 -5.47 -10.40 5.04
N SER A 117 -6.28 -10.74 6.05
CA SER A 117 -5.84 -11.43 7.26
C SER A 117 -5.40 -12.86 6.99
N ASP A 118 -6.19 -13.64 6.24
CA ASP A 118 -5.92 -15.05 5.93
C ASP A 118 -4.70 -15.23 5.02
N GLN A 119 -4.53 -14.35 4.04
CA GLN A 119 -3.42 -14.42 3.10
C GLN A 119 -2.14 -13.74 3.63
N GLY A 120 -2.19 -13.10 4.79
CA GLY A 120 -1.07 -12.31 5.30
C GLY A 120 -0.74 -11.09 4.43
N PHE A 121 -1.74 -10.54 3.75
CA PHE A 121 -1.58 -9.40 2.85
C PHE A 121 -1.55 -8.08 3.62
N PHE A 122 -0.51 -7.89 4.40
CA PHE A 122 -0.24 -6.70 5.20
C PHE A 122 1.25 -6.55 5.48
N VAL A 123 1.67 -5.37 5.86
CA VAL A 123 3.04 -5.09 6.31
C VAL A 123 3.14 -5.37 7.82
N LYS A 124 4.02 -6.32 8.19
CA LYS A 124 4.33 -6.61 9.60
C LYS A 124 4.83 -5.36 10.32
N ASN A 125 4.25 -5.05 11.48
CA ASN A 125 4.50 -3.83 12.26
C ASN A 125 4.15 -2.53 11.49
N GLY A 126 3.35 -2.63 10.43
CA GLY A 126 2.71 -1.54 9.72
C GLY A 126 1.20 -1.67 9.86
N ASP A 127 0.48 -1.70 8.74
CA ASP A 127 -0.98 -1.88 8.71
C ASP A 127 -1.44 -3.22 9.31
N GLY A 128 -0.57 -4.22 9.42
CA GLY A 128 -0.85 -5.46 10.14
C GLY A 128 -0.88 -5.34 11.68
N ALA A 129 -0.31 -4.25 12.25
CA ALA A 129 -0.33 -4.01 13.69
C ALA A 129 -1.59 -3.25 14.09
N ALA A 130 -2.33 -3.77 15.06
CA ALA A 130 -3.50 -3.13 15.65
C ALA A 130 -3.87 -3.87 16.95
N ASP A 131 -4.52 -3.16 17.87
CA ASP A 131 -5.00 -3.75 19.14
C ASP A 131 -6.32 -4.48 18.94
N LEU A 132 -7.12 -4.02 17.98
CA LEU A 132 -8.36 -4.69 17.57
C LEU A 132 -8.56 -4.59 16.05
N LYS A 133 -9.26 -5.59 15.49
CA LYS A 133 -9.51 -5.69 14.03
C LYS A 133 -10.99 -5.99 13.79
N PRO A 134 -11.88 -4.99 13.86
CA PRO A 134 -13.33 -5.20 13.90
C PRO A 134 -13.90 -5.89 12.66
N ILE A 135 -13.29 -5.70 11.47
CA ILE A 135 -13.77 -6.24 10.19
C ILE A 135 -12.93 -7.41 9.65
N ALA A 136 -11.99 -7.94 10.45
CA ALA A 136 -11.10 -9.03 10.00
C ALA A 136 -11.82 -10.37 9.74
N HIS A 137 -13.07 -10.51 10.15
CA HIS A 137 -13.92 -11.66 9.91
C HIS A 137 -14.86 -11.49 8.70
N LEU A 138 -14.81 -10.35 8.02
CA LEU A 138 -15.70 -10.01 6.90
C LEU A 138 -14.95 -10.04 5.57
N TYR A 139 -15.56 -10.64 4.54
CA TYR A 139 -15.09 -10.47 3.17
C TYR A 139 -15.32 -9.05 2.67
N LYS A 140 -14.55 -8.62 1.68
CA LYS A 140 -14.62 -7.26 1.10
C LYS A 140 -16.06 -6.89 0.68
N THR A 141 -16.79 -7.82 0.07
CA THR A 141 -18.20 -7.65 -0.30
C THR A 141 -19.11 -7.38 0.89
N GLN A 142 -18.89 -8.09 2.00
CA GLN A 142 -19.63 -7.87 3.24
C GLN A 142 -19.29 -6.51 3.88
N VAL A 143 -18.03 -6.06 3.77
CA VAL A 143 -17.64 -4.70 4.22
C VAL A 143 -18.40 -3.64 3.42
N TYR A 144 -18.57 -3.80 2.10
CA TYR A 144 -19.37 -2.88 1.29
C TYR A 144 -20.87 -2.91 1.68
N GLN A 145 -21.45 -4.09 1.90
CA GLN A 145 -22.82 -4.23 2.38
C GLN A 145 -23.02 -3.54 3.74
N LEU A 146 -22.07 -3.72 4.67
CA LEU A 146 -22.11 -3.04 5.96
C LEU A 146 -21.98 -1.52 5.81
N ALA A 147 -21.13 -1.03 4.91
CA ALA A 147 -20.99 0.39 4.63
C ALA A 147 -22.29 1.00 4.05
N GLU A 148 -23.01 0.24 3.24
CA GLU A 148 -24.33 0.62 2.73
C GLU A 148 -25.39 0.63 3.83
N TYR A 149 -25.45 -0.41 4.64
CA TYR A 149 -26.36 -0.50 5.79
C TYR A 149 -26.17 0.64 6.80
N LEU A 150 -24.93 1.06 7.03
CA LEU A 150 -24.57 2.17 7.91
C LEU A 150 -24.68 3.55 7.24
N ASP A 151 -25.19 3.60 6.03
CA ASP A 151 -25.36 4.83 5.22
C ASP A 151 -24.10 5.70 5.15
N LEU A 152 -22.93 5.05 4.96
CA LEU A 152 -21.69 5.80 4.77
C LEU A 152 -21.74 6.61 3.46
N PRO A 153 -21.05 7.79 3.39
CA PRO A 153 -21.08 8.64 2.21
C PRO A 153 -20.78 7.89 0.89
N GLU A 154 -21.59 8.14 -0.12
CA GLU A 154 -21.52 7.45 -1.42
C GLU A 154 -20.13 7.57 -2.07
N ALA A 155 -19.47 8.72 -1.92
CA ALA A 155 -18.11 8.94 -2.39
C ALA A 155 -17.07 7.95 -1.80
N ILE A 156 -17.33 7.43 -0.59
CA ILE A 156 -16.51 6.38 0.04
C ILE A 156 -16.91 5.02 -0.49
N ARG A 157 -18.22 4.72 -0.53
CA ARG A 157 -18.74 3.41 -0.94
C ARG A 157 -18.44 3.06 -2.40
N ARG A 158 -18.42 4.05 -3.31
CA ARG A 158 -18.14 3.87 -4.74
C ARG A 158 -16.68 4.00 -5.12
N ARG A 159 -15.79 4.30 -4.18
CA ARG A 159 -14.38 4.41 -4.49
C ARG A 159 -13.80 3.04 -4.85
N SER A 160 -13.23 2.95 -6.05
CA SER A 160 -12.51 1.74 -6.46
C SER A 160 -11.33 1.47 -5.50
N PRO A 161 -11.18 0.23 -5.01
CA PRO A 161 -10.03 -0.13 -4.20
C PRO A 161 -8.75 -0.02 -5.03
N THR A 162 -7.80 0.77 -4.55
CA THR A 162 -6.49 0.96 -5.16
C THR A 162 -5.41 0.83 -4.10
N THR A 163 -4.24 0.35 -4.50
CA THR A 163 -3.07 0.42 -3.64
C THR A 163 -2.43 1.80 -3.79
N ASP A 164 -2.05 2.45 -2.69
CA ASP A 164 -1.25 3.68 -2.70
C ASP A 164 0.26 3.42 -2.65
N THR A 165 0.65 2.18 -2.87
CA THR A 165 2.04 1.72 -2.74
C THR A 165 2.90 2.23 -3.88
N TYR A 166 2.37 2.22 -5.10
CA TYR A 166 3.09 2.59 -6.32
C TYR A 166 2.48 3.85 -6.95
N SER A 167 3.31 4.55 -7.76
CA SER A 167 2.93 5.81 -8.38
C SER A 167 2.09 5.65 -9.67
N LEU A 168 2.17 4.48 -10.32
CA LEU A 168 1.31 4.13 -11.44
C LEU A 168 0.08 3.40 -10.92
N GLU A 169 -1.10 3.83 -11.36
CA GLU A 169 -2.39 3.31 -10.89
C GLU A 169 -2.48 1.79 -11.01
N GLN A 170 -2.95 1.17 -9.96
CA GLN A 170 -3.17 -0.26 -9.88
C GLN A 170 -4.50 -0.51 -9.16
N THR A 171 -5.47 -1.03 -9.89
CA THR A 171 -6.72 -1.52 -9.32
C THR A 171 -6.47 -2.86 -8.62
N GLN A 172 -7.16 -3.07 -7.50
CA GLN A 172 -7.20 -4.36 -6.79
C GLN A 172 -8.29 -5.26 -7.39
#